data_21595e034274aae35cf17d854b738d82
#
_entry.id   21595e034274aae35cf17d854b738d82
#
_cell.length_a   1.000
_cell.length_b   1.000
_cell.length_c   1.000
_cell.angle_alpha   90.00
_cell.angle_beta   90.00
_cell.angle_gamma   90.00
#
_symmetry.space_group_name_H-M   'P 1'
#
loop_
_entity.id
_entity.type
_entity.pdbx_description
1 polymer ?
#
loop_
_entity_poly.entity_id
_entity_poly.type
_entity_poly.pdbx_seq_one_letter_code
_entity_poly.pdbx_strand_id
1 'polypeptide(L)'
;MQGAGVIIVEDESIIAMDIEVVLGQRGYRVLATVSDADEAVLKTGELSPDIVLMDIVLDGDKSGIEAAQRITALYDVPVLFVTSHAD
;
A
#
# COMPACT_ATOMS: atom_id res chain seq x y z
N MET A 1 -13.50 -8.84 5.29
CA MET A 1 -12.65 -9.97 4.91
C MET A 1 -11.55 -10.12 5.93
N GLN A 2 -11.79 -10.91 6.97
CA GLN A 2 -10.79 -11.10 8.03
C GLN A 2 -9.61 -11.91 7.51
N GLY A 3 -8.42 -11.52 7.98
CA GLY A 3 -7.20 -12.20 7.59
C GLY A 3 -6.68 -11.81 6.22
N ALA A 4 -7.33 -10.90 5.52
CA ALA A 4 -6.84 -10.43 4.23
C ALA A 4 -5.48 -9.75 4.39
N GLY A 5 -4.55 -10.07 3.48
CA GLY A 5 -3.21 -9.50 3.50
C GLY A 5 -3.17 -8.15 2.80
N VAL A 6 -2.58 -7.17 3.46
CA VAL A 6 -2.54 -5.79 2.97
C VAL A 6 -1.11 -5.29 2.94
N ILE A 7 -0.72 -4.64 1.86
CA ILE A 7 0.51 -3.86 1.81
C ILE A 7 0.11 -2.39 1.88
N ILE A 8 0.78 -1.65 2.75
CA ILE A 8 0.59 -0.21 2.90
C ILE A 8 1.74 0.49 2.21
N VAL A 9 1.42 1.43 1.33
CA VAL A 9 2.43 2.24 0.64
C VAL A 9 2.22 3.70 1.05
N GLU A 10 3.07 4.17 1.96
CA GLU A 10 2.95 5.50 2.57
C GLU A 10 4.34 5.96 3.00
N ASP A 11 4.74 7.15 2.58
CA ASP A 11 6.07 7.68 2.90
C ASP A 11 6.14 8.39 4.26
N GLU A 12 5.01 8.70 4.88
CA GLU A 12 4.99 9.27 6.21
C GLU A 12 4.79 8.18 7.24
N SER A 13 5.82 7.89 8.04
CA SER A 13 5.82 6.76 8.95
C SER A 13 4.73 6.82 10.01
N ILE A 14 4.42 8.02 10.50
CA ILE A 14 3.37 8.18 11.53
C ILE A 14 2.01 7.81 10.95
N ILE A 15 1.73 8.24 9.72
CA ILE A 15 0.47 7.91 9.05
C ILE A 15 0.39 6.42 8.76
N ALA A 16 1.49 5.84 8.30
CA ALA A 16 1.56 4.40 8.05
C ALA A 16 1.26 3.61 9.33
N MET A 17 1.83 4.01 10.46
CA MET A 17 1.58 3.36 11.74
C MET A 17 0.11 3.43 12.15
N ASP A 18 -0.53 4.57 11.96
CA ASP A 18 -1.95 4.73 12.26
C ASP A 18 -2.80 3.79 11.42
N ILE A 19 -2.48 3.67 10.13
CA ILE A 19 -3.19 2.76 9.24
C ILE A 19 -2.99 1.31 9.69
N GLU A 20 -1.77 0.93 10.07
CA GLU A 20 -1.48 -0.42 10.56
C GLU A 20 -2.33 -0.76 11.78
N VAL A 21 -2.43 0.17 12.72
CA VAL A 21 -3.21 -0.06 13.94
C VAL A 21 -4.69 -0.28 13.60
N VAL A 22 -5.24 0.59 12.76
CA VAL A 22 -6.65 0.49 12.39
C VAL A 22 -6.94 -0.83 11.66
N LEU A 23 -6.08 -1.20 10.73
CA LEU A 23 -6.26 -2.44 9.98
C LEU A 23 -6.16 -3.67 10.89
N GLY A 24 -5.18 -3.66 11.80
CA GLY A 24 -5.03 -4.77 12.75
C GLY A 24 -6.25 -4.93 13.64
N GLN A 25 -6.83 -3.82 14.11
CA GLN A 25 -8.04 -3.84 14.93
C GLN A 25 -9.23 -4.42 14.17
N ARG A 26 -9.23 -4.33 12.85
CA ARG A 26 -10.32 -4.83 12.01
C ARG A 26 -10.05 -6.22 11.42
N GLY A 27 -8.98 -6.86 11.88
CA GLY A 27 -8.71 -8.24 11.50
C GLY A 27 -7.91 -8.43 10.23
N TYR A 28 -7.39 -7.36 9.64
CA TYR A 28 -6.51 -7.47 8.48
C TYR A 28 -5.09 -7.79 8.91
N ARG A 29 -4.33 -8.41 8.01
CA ARG A 29 -2.91 -8.68 8.24
C ARG A 29 -2.09 -7.71 7.40
N VAL A 30 -1.30 -6.87 8.06
CA VAL A 30 -0.39 -5.97 7.34
C VAL A 30 0.89 -6.74 7.03
N LEU A 31 1.11 -7.04 5.76
CA LEU A 31 2.23 -7.85 5.32
C LEU A 31 3.51 -7.04 5.19
N ALA A 32 3.39 -5.78 4.81
CA ALA A 32 4.53 -4.87 4.69
C ALA A 32 4.04 -3.44 4.65
N THR A 33 4.91 -2.53 5.05
CA THR A 33 4.71 -1.10 4.89
C THR A 33 5.94 -0.58 4.17
N VAL A 34 5.73 0.04 3.03
CA VAL A 34 6.81 0.53 2.17
C VAL A 34 6.61 2.01 1.86
N SER A 35 7.66 2.68 1.45
CA SER A 35 7.65 4.12 1.28
C SER A 35 7.79 4.60 -0.16
N ASP A 36 8.13 3.74 -1.09
CA ASP A 36 8.29 4.17 -2.47
C ASP A 36 7.65 3.22 -3.46
N ALA A 37 7.49 3.71 -4.69
CA ALA A 37 6.76 3.00 -5.73
C ALA A 37 7.44 1.71 -6.17
N ASP A 38 8.76 1.72 -6.34
CA ASP A 38 9.48 0.54 -6.80
C ASP A 38 9.42 -0.57 -5.77
N GLU A 39 9.57 -0.22 -4.49
CA GLU A 39 9.47 -1.20 -3.41
C GLU A 39 8.06 -1.75 -3.29
N ALA A 40 7.04 -0.91 -3.54
CA ALA A 40 5.66 -1.37 -3.54
C ALA A 40 5.43 -2.46 -4.58
N VAL A 41 5.95 -2.27 -5.78
CA VAL A 41 5.82 -3.26 -6.85
C VAL A 41 6.55 -4.55 -6.48
N LEU A 42 7.78 -4.42 -5.97
CA LEU A 42 8.59 -5.58 -5.59
C LEU A 42 7.89 -6.40 -4.49
N LYS A 43 7.44 -5.73 -3.43
CA LYS A 43 6.80 -6.43 -2.31
C LYS A 43 5.47 -7.05 -2.69
N THR A 44 4.74 -6.44 -3.59
CA THR A 44 3.49 -7.02 -4.09
C THR A 44 3.76 -8.37 -4.77
N GLY A 45 4.81 -8.44 -5.58
CA GLY A 45 5.20 -9.70 -6.21
C GLY A 45 5.69 -10.75 -5.22
N GLU A 46 6.40 -10.33 -4.17
CA GLU A 46 6.95 -11.25 -3.17
C GLU A 46 5.88 -11.80 -2.22
N LEU A 47 4.96 -10.94 -1.79
CA LEU A 47 4.07 -11.26 -0.68
C LEU A 47 2.66 -11.62 -1.10
N SER A 48 2.29 -11.36 -2.34
CA SER A 48 0.97 -11.69 -2.90
C SER A 48 -0.17 -11.21 -1.99
N PRO A 49 -0.27 -9.90 -1.74
CA PRO A 49 -1.34 -9.38 -0.87
C PRO A 49 -2.70 -9.51 -1.55
N ASP A 50 -3.75 -9.40 -0.75
CA ASP A 50 -5.11 -9.34 -1.27
C ASP A 50 -5.45 -7.94 -1.78
N ILE A 51 -4.83 -6.92 -1.20
CA ILE A 51 -5.05 -5.52 -1.60
C ILE A 51 -3.82 -4.69 -1.24
N VAL A 52 -3.61 -3.63 -2.00
CA VAL A 52 -2.57 -2.63 -1.71
C VAL A 52 -3.25 -1.30 -1.40
N LEU A 53 -2.94 -0.72 -0.25
CA LEU A 53 -3.36 0.65 0.08
C LEU A 53 -2.24 1.59 -0.30
N MET A 54 -2.53 2.52 -1.19
CA MET A 54 -1.53 3.34 -1.86
C MET A 54 -1.78 4.82 -1.62
N ASP A 55 -0.79 5.53 -1.09
CA ASP A 55 -0.80 6.98 -1.11
C ASP A 55 -0.57 7.45 -2.56
N ILE A 56 -1.29 8.46 -2.97
CA ILE A 56 -1.16 9.01 -4.32
C ILE A 56 0.19 9.71 -4.48
N VAL A 57 0.65 10.39 -3.44
CA VAL A 57 1.92 11.15 -3.48
C VAL A 57 2.95 10.42 -2.63
N LEU A 58 3.96 9.88 -3.28
CA LEU A 58 5.03 9.13 -2.63
C LEU A 58 6.37 9.85 -2.79
N ASP A 59 7.33 9.46 -1.97
CA ASP A 59 8.70 9.89 -2.09
C ASP A 59 9.27 9.50 -3.45
N GLY A 60 10.16 10.33 -3.96
CA GLY A 60 10.85 10.08 -5.21
C GLY A 60 10.11 10.65 -6.40
N ASP A 61 10.51 10.21 -7.57
CA ASP A 61 10.02 10.75 -8.83
C ASP A 61 8.74 10.09 -9.33
N LYS A 62 8.34 8.97 -8.72
CA LYS A 62 7.21 8.18 -9.20
C LYS A 62 6.01 8.38 -8.32
N SER A 63 4.86 8.56 -8.95
CA SER A 63 3.60 8.73 -8.23
C SER A 63 3.01 7.38 -7.83
N GLY A 64 2.08 7.43 -6.87
CA GLY A 64 1.31 6.25 -6.51
C GLY A 64 0.48 5.73 -7.67
N ILE A 65 0.02 6.62 -8.55
CA ILE A 65 -0.75 6.20 -9.72
C ILE A 65 0.08 5.33 -10.65
N GLU A 66 1.33 5.71 -10.90
CA GLU A 66 2.24 4.92 -11.72
C GLU A 66 2.49 3.55 -11.10
N ALA A 67 2.77 3.51 -9.80
CA ALA A 67 2.97 2.25 -9.08
C ALA A 67 1.73 1.36 -9.17
N ALA A 68 0.55 1.93 -9.01
CA ALA A 68 -0.70 1.18 -9.09
C ALA A 68 -0.90 0.56 -10.47
N GLN A 69 -0.56 1.29 -11.53
CA GLN A 69 -0.65 0.78 -12.89
C GLN A 69 0.27 -0.43 -13.09
N ARG A 70 1.49 -0.36 -12.56
CA ARG A 70 2.46 -1.45 -12.65
C ARG A 70 1.97 -2.68 -11.86
N ILE A 71 1.48 -2.46 -10.65
CA ILE A 71 0.99 -3.55 -9.81
C ILE A 71 -0.18 -4.25 -10.47
N THR A 72 -1.15 -3.50 -10.96
CA THR A 72 -2.33 -4.06 -11.61
C THR A 72 -1.95 -4.84 -12.86
N ALA A 73 -1.01 -4.32 -13.65
CA ALA A 73 -0.58 -4.98 -14.89
C ALA A 73 0.18 -6.28 -14.62
N LEU A 74 1.00 -6.32 -13.55
CA LEU A 74 1.87 -7.46 -13.29
C LEU A 74 1.23 -8.54 -12.42
N TYR A 75 0.40 -8.15 -11.45
CA TYR A 75 -0.01 -9.07 -10.39
C TYR A 75 -1.51 -9.21 -10.21
N ASP A 76 -2.28 -8.42 -10.91
CA ASP A 76 -3.75 -8.46 -10.81
C ASP A 76 -4.24 -8.29 -9.36
N VAL A 77 -3.58 -7.44 -8.60
CA VAL A 77 -3.93 -7.11 -7.22
C VAL A 77 -4.64 -5.76 -7.20
N PRO A 78 -5.80 -5.65 -6.56
CA PRO A 78 -6.49 -4.36 -6.48
C PRO A 78 -5.69 -3.35 -5.65
N VAL A 79 -5.72 -2.10 -6.09
CA VAL A 79 -5.09 -1.00 -5.40
C VAL A 79 -6.16 0.00 -5.00
N LEU A 80 -6.21 0.30 -3.70
CA LEU A 80 -7.10 1.33 -3.17
C LEU A 80 -6.26 2.54 -2.82
N PHE A 81 -6.59 3.67 -3.43
CA PHE A 81 -5.89 4.91 -3.13
C PHE A 81 -6.43 5.53 -1.87
N VAL A 82 -5.51 5.98 -1.03
CA VAL A 82 -5.85 6.76 0.16
C VAL A 82 -5.06 8.06 0.09
N THR A 83 -5.58 9.10 0.71
CA THR A 83 -4.84 10.34 0.80
C THR A 83 -4.65 10.72 2.26
N SER A 84 -3.42 11.03 2.60
CA SER A 84 -3.06 11.50 3.93
C SER A 84 -2.97 13.03 3.98
N HIS A 85 -3.26 13.69 2.87
CA HIS A 85 -3.10 15.13 2.72
C HIS A 85 -4.43 15.83 2.49
N ALA A 86 -5.49 15.34 3.12
CA ALA A 86 -6.80 15.98 3.00
C ALA A 86 -6.80 17.29 3.80
N ASP A 87 -7.15 18.35 3.15
CA ASP A 87 -7.27 19.67 3.78
C ASP A 87 -8.73 20.00 4.05
#